data_dc8f5d793a47c58dc7e6d0cc4a99eab6
#
_entry.id   dc8f5d793a47c58dc7e6d0cc4a99eab6
#
_cell.length_a   1.000
_cell.length_b   1.000
_cell.length_c   1.000
_cell.angle_alpha   90.00
_cell.angle_beta   90.00
_cell.angle_gamma   90.00
#
_symmetry.space_group_name_H-M   'P 1'
#
loop_
_entity.id
_entity.type
_entity.pdbx_description
1 polymer ?
#
loop_
_entity_poly.entity_id
_entity_poly.type
_entity_poly.pdbx_seq_one_letter_code
_entity_poly.pdbx_strand_id
1 'polypeptide(L)'
;LMKKILSLILSFVLISSANAFAVSIDDINSVISDTEKYLYDNSQTPTVSSIGGEWLITGLSRNSGDIQDSYYEEYYNNVVNYVKECGGVLHNKKYTEYSRVIIALTSIGKDPQNVGGYNLLLPLGDFEKTTWQGINGAIWALIALDCGQYDIPYNADAQIHATREMYVEKIINSQLDDGGWSL
;
A
#
# COMPACT_ATOMS: atom_id res chain seq x y z
N LEU A 1 34.72 -51.28 4.31
CA LEU A 1 34.48 -50.78 2.96
C LEU A 1 33.01 -50.39 2.78
N MET A 2 32.06 -51.28 3.09
CA MET A 2 30.60 -51.06 2.94
C MET A 2 30.06 -49.82 3.65
N LYS A 3 30.45 -49.54 4.91
CA LYS A 3 30.05 -48.34 5.66
C LYS A 3 30.52 -47.04 5.01
N LYS A 4 31.73 -47.02 4.42
CA LYS A 4 32.25 -45.83 3.71
C LYS A 4 31.52 -45.59 2.38
N ILE A 5 31.15 -46.65 1.66
CA ILE A 5 30.37 -46.58 0.43
C ILE A 5 28.95 -46.09 0.74
N LEU A 6 28.32 -46.60 1.80
CA LEU A 6 26.98 -46.16 2.23
C LEU A 6 26.96 -44.69 2.65
N SER A 7 28.01 -44.24 3.38
CA SER A 7 28.16 -42.82 3.75
C SER A 7 28.33 -41.91 2.53
N LEU A 8 29.09 -42.38 1.52
CA LEU A 8 29.30 -41.59 0.29
C LEU A 8 28.01 -41.47 -0.54
N ILE A 9 27.25 -42.58 -0.65
CA ILE A 9 25.95 -42.59 -1.33
C ILE A 9 24.95 -41.67 -0.60
N LEU A 10 24.89 -41.74 0.74
CA LEU A 10 23.99 -40.89 1.53
C LEU A 10 24.35 -39.41 1.39
N SER A 11 25.65 -39.06 1.37
CA SER A 11 26.11 -37.70 1.13
C SER A 11 25.75 -37.23 -0.28
N PHE A 12 25.86 -38.07 -1.29
CA PHE A 12 25.51 -37.74 -2.67
C PHE A 12 24.00 -37.54 -2.85
N VAL A 13 23.16 -38.34 -2.19
CA VAL A 13 21.70 -38.21 -2.17
C VAL A 13 21.26 -36.91 -1.45
N LEU A 14 21.93 -36.56 -0.35
CA LEU A 14 21.67 -35.33 0.37
C LEU A 14 22.07 -34.06 -0.44
N ILE A 15 23.17 -34.14 -1.20
CA ILE A 15 23.61 -33.05 -2.08
C ILE A 15 22.70 -32.92 -3.31
N SER A 16 22.22 -34.03 -3.87
CA SER A 16 21.31 -34.01 -5.03
C SER A 16 19.86 -33.63 -4.66
N SER A 17 19.43 -33.80 -3.40
CA SER A 17 18.13 -33.33 -2.93
C SER A 17 18.11 -31.84 -2.54
N ALA A 18 19.28 -31.21 -2.46
CA ALA A 18 19.42 -29.78 -2.20
C ALA A 18 19.33 -28.89 -3.48
N ASN A 19 18.82 -29.41 -4.59
CA ASN A 19 18.34 -28.57 -5.68
C ASN A 19 17.02 -27.92 -5.23
N ALA A 20 17.10 -27.04 -4.25
CA ALA A 20 16.12 -26.00 -4.12
C ALA A 20 16.18 -25.24 -5.45
N PHE A 21 15.12 -25.27 -6.24
CA PHE A 21 14.96 -24.40 -7.40
C PHE A 21 14.91 -22.98 -6.84
N ALA A 22 16.08 -22.38 -6.66
CA ALA A 22 16.16 -20.97 -6.35
C ALA A 22 15.64 -20.26 -7.60
N VAL A 23 14.45 -19.68 -7.50
CA VAL A 23 13.93 -18.79 -8.53
C VAL A 23 14.97 -17.69 -8.73
N SER A 24 15.43 -17.50 -9.96
CA SER A 24 16.41 -16.46 -10.25
C SER A 24 15.77 -15.08 -10.17
N ILE A 25 16.58 -14.04 -9.92
CA ILE A 25 16.10 -12.65 -9.94
C ILE A 25 15.55 -12.33 -11.34
N ASP A 26 16.14 -12.88 -12.39
CA ASP A 26 15.69 -12.66 -13.77
C ASP A 26 14.30 -13.28 -14.02
N ASP A 27 14.02 -14.45 -13.47
CA ASP A 27 12.69 -15.06 -13.54
C ASP A 27 11.65 -14.21 -12.79
N ILE A 28 12.02 -13.69 -11.61
CA ILE A 28 11.14 -12.79 -10.83
C ILE A 28 10.85 -11.51 -11.63
N ASN A 29 11.86 -10.86 -12.17
CA ASN A 29 11.72 -9.64 -12.96
C ASN A 29 10.88 -9.87 -14.23
N SER A 30 11.03 -11.03 -14.88
CA SER A 30 10.19 -11.40 -16.03
C SER A 30 8.71 -11.49 -15.64
N VAL A 31 8.42 -12.19 -14.54
CA VAL A 31 7.03 -12.34 -14.06
C VAL A 31 6.43 -11.00 -13.63
N ILE A 32 7.23 -10.12 -13.00
CA ILE A 32 6.80 -8.77 -12.64
C ILE A 32 6.45 -7.99 -13.91
N SER A 33 7.32 -7.98 -14.92
CA SER A 33 7.11 -7.26 -16.18
C SER A 33 5.89 -7.78 -16.94
N ASP A 34 5.70 -9.09 -17.02
CA ASP A 34 4.53 -9.71 -17.66
C ASP A 34 3.23 -9.34 -16.92
N THR A 35 3.28 -9.31 -15.57
CA THR A 35 2.15 -8.92 -14.73
C THR A 35 1.80 -7.45 -14.93
N GLU A 36 2.79 -6.57 -14.95
CA GLU A 36 2.62 -5.13 -15.22
C GLU A 36 1.96 -4.90 -16.56
N LYS A 37 2.51 -5.52 -17.62
CA LYS A 37 1.92 -5.44 -18.96
C LYS A 37 0.48 -5.91 -18.98
N TYR A 38 0.19 -7.04 -18.36
CA TYR A 38 -1.18 -7.58 -18.28
C TYR A 38 -2.13 -6.61 -17.58
N LEU A 39 -1.72 -6.07 -16.43
CA LEU A 39 -2.53 -5.12 -15.66
C LEU A 39 -2.79 -3.83 -16.44
N TYR A 40 -1.77 -3.27 -17.07
CA TYR A 40 -1.88 -2.07 -17.89
C TYR A 40 -2.78 -2.30 -19.10
N ASP A 41 -2.58 -3.39 -19.85
CA ASP A 41 -3.38 -3.73 -21.04
C ASP A 41 -4.87 -3.93 -20.71
N ASN A 42 -5.19 -4.40 -19.50
CA ASN A 42 -6.56 -4.66 -19.06
C ASN A 42 -7.18 -3.52 -18.23
N SER A 43 -6.44 -2.43 -17.99
CA SER A 43 -6.89 -1.28 -17.18
C SER A 43 -6.46 0.04 -17.81
N GLN A 44 -6.83 0.26 -19.07
CA GLN A 44 -6.43 1.44 -19.85
C GLN A 44 -6.96 2.77 -19.28
N THR A 45 -8.04 2.74 -18.53
CA THR A 45 -8.62 3.92 -17.88
C THR A 45 -8.58 3.72 -16.37
N PRO A 46 -7.64 4.37 -15.67
CA PRO A 46 -7.50 4.23 -14.22
C PRO A 46 -8.67 4.90 -13.48
N THR A 47 -9.26 4.19 -12.53
CA THR A 47 -10.42 4.67 -11.76
C THR A 47 -10.00 5.12 -10.35
N VAL A 48 -10.88 5.89 -9.68
CA VAL A 48 -10.72 6.21 -8.25
C VAL A 48 -11.44 5.13 -7.45
N SER A 49 -10.76 4.02 -7.17
CA SER A 49 -11.31 2.86 -6.47
C SER A 49 -10.18 1.92 -6.02
N SER A 50 -10.44 1.01 -5.10
CA SER A 50 -9.41 0.06 -4.64
C SER A 50 -8.95 -0.91 -5.74
N ILE A 51 -9.87 -1.35 -6.60
CA ILE A 51 -9.57 -2.26 -7.72
C ILE A 51 -9.63 -1.45 -9.02
N GLY A 52 -8.56 -1.55 -9.83
CA GLY A 52 -8.42 -0.76 -11.06
C GLY A 52 -8.07 0.72 -10.83
N GLY A 53 -7.76 1.09 -9.59
CA GLY A 53 -7.37 2.43 -9.17
C GLY A 53 -6.14 2.42 -8.26
N GLU A 54 -6.29 2.80 -6.99
CA GLU A 54 -5.17 3.12 -6.10
C GLU A 54 -4.12 2.01 -6.00
N TRP A 55 -4.53 0.74 -5.85
CA TRP A 55 -3.57 -0.38 -5.76
C TRP A 55 -2.88 -0.66 -7.08
N LEU A 56 -3.61 -0.53 -8.21
CA LEU A 56 -3.03 -0.66 -9.53
C LEU A 56 -1.99 0.43 -9.78
N ILE A 57 -2.34 1.69 -9.54
CA ILE A 57 -1.44 2.84 -9.69
C ILE A 57 -0.19 2.67 -8.82
N THR A 58 -0.39 2.32 -7.54
CA THR A 58 0.73 2.09 -6.61
C THR A 58 1.64 0.94 -7.08
N GLY A 59 1.06 -0.16 -7.58
CA GLY A 59 1.83 -1.28 -8.10
C GLY A 59 2.63 -0.93 -9.35
N LEU A 60 1.98 -0.33 -10.34
CA LEU A 60 2.62 0.05 -11.61
C LEU A 60 3.72 1.12 -11.41
N SER A 61 3.48 2.12 -10.57
CA SER A 61 4.45 3.21 -10.32
C SER A 61 5.69 2.77 -9.52
N ARG A 62 5.64 1.62 -8.84
CA ARG A 62 6.78 1.07 -8.07
C ARG A 62 7.66 0.15 -8.89
N ASN A 63 7.25 -0.21 -10.07
CA ASN A 63 8.06 -0.96 -11.02
C ASN A 63 8.73 -0.02 -12.03
N SER A 64 9.84 -0.47 -12.65
CA SER A 64 10.58 0.29 -13.65
C SER A 64 10.06 0.07 -15.08
N GLY A 65 8.80 -0.31 -15.24
CA GLY A 65 8.20 -0.59 -16.54
C GLY A 65 7.92 0.66 -17.38
N ASP A 66 7.62 0.45 -18.65
CA ASP A 66 7.41 1.50 -19.65
C ASP A 66 5.97 2.09 -19.61
N ILE A 67 5.40 2.27 -18.42
CA ILE A 67 4.10 2.93 -18.30
C ILE A 67 4.28 4.44 -18.54
N GLN A 68 3.54 4.97 -19.51
CA GLN A 68 3.64 6.37 -19.88
C GLN A 68 3.14 7.30 -18.77
N ASP A 69 3.81 8.42 -18.57
CA ASP A 69 3.42 9.44 -17.60
C ASP A 69 1.97 9.92 -17.79
N SER A 70 1.49 9.94 -19.04
CA SER A 70 0.11 10.31 -19.38
C SER A 70 -0.95 9.44 -18.67
N TYR A 71 -0.65 8.16 -18.40
CA TYR A 71 -1.53 7.26 -17.67
C TYR A 71 -1.69 7.69 -16.20
N TYR A 72 -0.58 8.07 -15.56
CA TYR A 72 -0.60 8.58 -14.19
C TYR A 72 -1.22 9.97 -14.09
N GLU A 73 -1.04 10.81 -15.11
CA GLU A 73 -1.71 12.11 -15.20
C GLU A 73 -3.23 11.95 -15.36
N GLU A 74 -3.69 10.97 -16.13
CA GLU A 74 -5.11 10.65 -16.26
C GLU A 74 -5.70 10.23 -14.91
N TYR A 75 -5.02 9.32 -14.19
CA TYR A 75 -5.43 8.95 -12.83
C TYR A 75 -5.52 10.16 -11.90
N TYR A 76 -4.49 11.02 -11.89
CA TYR A 76 -4.48 12.23 -11.07
C TYR A 76 -5.66 13.15 -11.39
N ASN A 77 -5.95 13.36 -12.67
CA ASN A 77 -7.09 14.17 -13.08
C ASN A 77 -8.42 13.56 -12.64
N ASN A 78 -8.57 12.24 -12.70
CA ASN A 78 -9.74 11.53 -12.21
C ASN A 78 -9.89 11.70 -10.69
N VAL A 79 -8.80 11.63 -9.93
CA VAL A 79 -8.81 11.90 -8.48
C VAL A 79 -9.22 13.35 -8.20
N VAL A 80 -8.65 14.34 -8.90
CA VAL A 80 -9.00 15.76 -8.73
C VAL A 80 -10.49 16.00 -8.97
N ASN A 81 -11.04 15.42 -10.03
CA ASN A 81 -12.46 15.55 -10.35
C ASN A 81 -13.32 14.90 -9.26
N TYR A 82 -13.00 13.66 -8.86
CA TYR A 82 -13.71 12.95 -7.81
C TYR A 82 -13.69 13.70 -6.48
N VAL A 83 -12.52 14.21 -6.05
CA VAL A 83 -12.37 14.98 -4.82
C VAL A 83 -13.20 16.26 -4.84
N LYS A 84 -13.26 16.97 -5.99
CA LYS A 84 -14.11 18.14 -6.15
C LYS A 84 -15.60 17.81 -6.10
N GLU A 85 -16.02 16.74 -6.78
CA GLU A 85 -17.42 16.29 -6.80
C GLU A 85 -17.93 15.90 -5.40
N CYS A 86 -17.08 15.27 -4.58
CA CYS A 86 -17.45 14.91 -3.21
C CYS A 86 -17.12 15.99 -2.16
N GLY A 87 -16.68 17.20 -2.59
CA GLY A 87 -16.35 18.29 -1.69
C GLY A 87 -15.21 17.98 -0.70
N GLY A 88 -14.24 17.13 -1.11
CA GLY A 88 -13.12 16.69 -0.28
C GLY A 88 -13.46 15.54 0.69
N VAL A 89 -14.72 15.08 0.75
CA VAL A 89 -15.15 14.01 1.64
C VAL A 89 -15.20 12.68 0.88
N LEU A 90 -14.08 11.94 0.83
CA LEU A 90 -14.01 10.68 0.10
C LEU A 90 -14.92 9.61 0.70
N HIS A 91 -15.05 9.59 2.03
CA HIS A 91 -15.99 8.70 2.73
C HIS A 91 -16.26 9.20 4.14
N ASN A 92 -17.52 9.10 4.61
CA ASN A 92 -17.93 9.59 5.93
C ASN A 92 -17.44 8.75 7.11
N LYS A 93 -17.03 7.50 6.88
CA LYS A 93 -16.65 6.53 7.94
C LYS A 93 -15.35 5.78 7.64
N LYS A 94 -15.10 5.42 6.37
CA LYS A 94 -13.96 4.60 5.99
C LYS A 94 -12.77 5.48 5.63
N TYR A 95 -12.01 5.92 6.63
CA TYR A 95 -10.87 6.81 6.41
C TYR A 95 -9.67 6.11 5.77
N THR A 96 -9.69 4.78 5.66
CA THR A 96 -8.77 4.03 4.79
C THR A 96 -8.90 4.41 3.31
N GLU A 97 -10.03 5.01 2.88
CA GLU A 97 -10.19 5.57 1.54
C GLU A 97 -9.20 6.71 1.30
N TYR A 98 -9.07 7.65 2.27
CA TYR A 98 -8.06 8.70 2.20
C TYR A 98 -6.65 8.12 2.15
N SER A 99 -6.35 7.17 3.03
CA SER A 99 -5.03 6.54 3.09
C SER A 99 -4.62 5.92 1.76
N ARG A 100 -5.53 5.20 1.08
CA ARG A 100 -5.26 4.61 -0.23
C ARG A 100 -4.94 5.65 -1.29
N VAL A 101 -5.78 6.69 -1.39
CA VAL A 101 -5.58 7.76 -2.37
C VAL A 101 -4.28 8.50 -2.10
N ILE A 102 -3.94 8.78 -0.83
CA ILE A 102 -2.67 9.41 -0.44
C ILE A 102 -1.49 8.57 -0.91
N ILE A 103 -1.50 7.25 -0.65
CA ILE A 103 -0.43 6.33 -1.06
C ILE A 103 -0.27 6.32 -2.57
N ALA A 104 -1.38 6.22 -3.32
CA ALA A 104 -1.34 6.21 -4.77
C ALA A 104 -0.82 7.53 -5.35
N LEU A 105 -1.29 8.68 -4.85
CA LEU A 105 -0.80 9.99 -5.28
C LEU A 105 0.69 10.16 -4.99
N THR A 106 1.12 9.79 -3.78
CA THR A 106 2.53 9.86 -3.38
C THR A 106 3.41 8.98 -4.27
N SER A 107 2.92 7.78 -4.64
CA SER A 107 3.68 6.84 -5.48
C SER A 107 3.96 7.36 -6.89
N ILE A 108 3.12 8.27 -7.39
CA ILE A 108 3.27 8.94 -8.71
C ILE A 108 3.78 10.38 -8.58
N GLY A 109 4.31 10.76 -7.41
CA GLY A 109 4.92 12.07 -7.18
C GLY A 109 3.93 13.24 -7.11
N LYS A 110 2.63 12.98 -6.86
CA LYS A 110 1.61 14.03 -6.67
C LYS A 110 1.45 14.36 -5.19
N ASP A 111 1.21 15.64 -4.90
CA ASP A 111 1.03 16.13 -3.53
C ASP A 111 -0.42 15.90 -3.03
N PRO A 112 -0.65 15.02 -2.05
CA PRO A 112 -1.96 14.78 -1.48
C PRO A 112 -2.45 15.92 -0.57
N GLN A 113 -1.61 16.90 -0.26
CA GLN A 113 -1.99 18.06 0.57
C GLN A 113 -2.76 19.12 -0.23
N ASN A 114 -2.74 19.03 -1.57
CA ASN A 114 -3.47 19.95 -2.43
C ASN A 114 -4.04 19.26 -3.67
N VAL A 115 -5.12 18.52 -3.50
CA VAL A 115 -5.82 17.83 -4.57
C VAL A 115 -7.10 18.58 -4.92
N GLY A 116 -7.06 19.33 -6.01
CA GLY A 116 -8.22 20.14 -6.40
C GLY A 116 -8.64 21.22 -5.39
N GLY A 117 -7.72 21.65 -4.52
CA GLY A 117 -7.94 22.60 -3.45
C GLY A 117 -8.23 21.98 -2.08
N TYR A 118 -8.20 20.66 -1.96
CA TYR A 118 -8.44 19.92 -0.72
C TYR A 118 -7.18 19.23 -0.21
N ASN A 119 -6.97 19.27 1.12
CA ASN A 119 -5.90 18.54 1.78
C ASN A 119 -6.42 17.16 2.23
N LEU A 120 -6.01 16.10 1.54
CA LEU A 120 -6.44 14.73 1.84
C LEU A 120 -5.78 14.12 3.08
N LEU A 121 -4.71 14.74 3.61
CA LEU A 121 -4.12 14.32 4.89
C LEU A 121 -4.96 14.82 6.09
N LEU A 122 -5.70 15.93 5.93
CA LEU A 122 -6.43 16.55 7.02
C LEU A 122 -7.36 15.60 7.80
N PRO A 123 -8.12 14.69 7.14
CA PRO A 123 -8.93 13.71 7.83
C PRO A 123 -8.15 12.78 8.76
N LEU A 124 -6.89 12.47 8.45
CA LEU A 124 -6.03 11.63 9.30
C LEU A 124 -5.60 12.32 10.60
N GLY A 125 -5.89 13.60 10.76
CA GLY A 125 -5.75 14.34 12.02
C GLY A 125 -6.90 14.09 13.02
N ASP A 126 -7.98 13.40 12.63
CA ASP A 126 -9.09 13.00 13.49
C ASP A 126 -8.92 11.53 13.93
N PHE A 127 -8.52 11.35 15.19
CA PHE A 127 -8.22 10.01 15.72
C PHE A 127 -9.44 9.09 15.74
N GLU A 128 -10.60 9.60 16.20
CA GLU A 128 -11.80 8.78 16.35
C GLU A 128 -12.34 8.30 15.01
N LYS A 129 -12.42 9.21 14.03
CA LYS A 129 -12.90 8.85 12.70
C LYS A 129 -11.92 7.96 11.96
N THR A 130 -10.62 8.20 12.08
CA THR A 130 -9.60 7.35 11.46
C THR A 130 -9.61 5.95 12.02
N THR A 131 -9.77 5.80 13.34
CA THR A 131 -9.79 4.49 14.01
C THR A 131 -11.19 3.86 14.11
N TRP A 132 -12.19 4.44 13.45
CA TRP A 132 -13.53 3.84 13.39
C TRP A 132 -13.53 2.41 12.84
N GLN A 133 -12.61 2.08 11.94
CA GLN A 133 -12.37 0.73 11.40
C GLN A 133 -11.40 -0.10 12.26
N GLY A 134 -11.27 0.18 13.55
CA GLY A 134 -10.35 -0.51 14.46
C GLY A 134 -8.89 -0.23 14.11
N ILE A 135 -8.04 -1.26 14.29
CA ILE A 135 -6.60 -1.15 13.99
C ILE A 135 -6.31 -0.91 12.51
N ASN A 136 -7.21 -1.32 11.63
CA ASN A 136 -7.07 -1.13 10.19
C ASN A 136 -6.94 0.35 9.83
N GLY A 137 -7.75 1.21 10.46
CA GLY A 137 -7.65 2.66 10.28
C GLY A 137 -6.30 3.21 10.73
N ALA A 138 -5.83 2.81 11.91
CA ALA A 138 -4.54 3.25 12.45
C ALA A 138 -3.35 2.78 11.58
N ILE A 139 -3.36 1.52 11.14
CA ILE A 139 -2.31 0.95 10.28
C ILE A 139 -2.22 1.72 8.96
N TRP A 140 -3.35 1.89 8.27
CA TRP A 140 -3.36 2.56 6.98
C TRP A 140 -3.04 4.05 7.07
N ALA A 141 -3.43 4.70 8.18
CA ALA A 141 -3.04 6.09 8.42
C ALA A 141 -1.52 6.23 8.57
N LEU A 142 -0.87 5.36 9.35
CA LEU A 142 0.59 5.38 9.49
C LEU A 142 1.29 5.10 8.15
N ILE A 143 0.83 4.10 7.39
CA ILE A 143 1.41 3.80 6.06
C ILE A 143 1.28 5.01 5.13
N ALA A 144 0.12 5.66 5.10
CA ALA A 144 -0.11 6.84 4.26
C ALA A 144 0.75 8.03 4.68
N LEU A 145 0.96 8.25 5.97
CA LEU A 145 1.83 9.30 6.48
C LEU A 145 3.30 9.01 6.18
N ASP A 146 3.72 7.75 6.35
CA ASP A 146 5.12 7.35 6.19
C ASP A 146 5.57 7.28 4.73
N CYS A 147 4.68 6.95 3.80
CA CYS A 147 5.04 6.81 2.39
C CYS A 147 5.60 8.10 1.76
N GLY A 148 5.21 9.27 2.28
CA GLY A 148 5.70 10.58 1.86
C GLY A 148 6.34 11.39 2.98
N GLN A 149 6.59 10.78 4.16
CA GLN A 149 7.12 11.45 5.35
C GLN A 149 6.28 12.65 5.79
N TYR A 150 4.95 12.51 5.71
CA TYR A 150 4.02 13.57 6.08
C TYR A 150 3.85 13.68 7.59
N ASP A 151 3.76 14.92 8.07
CA ASP A 151 3.29 15.21 9.42
C ASP A 151 1.77 15.00 9.52
N ILE A 152 1.28 14.63 10.71
CA ILE A 152 -0.16 14.60 10.97
C ILE A 152 -0.67 16.03 11.05
N PRO A 153 -1.59 16.44 10.17
CA PRO A 153 -2.11 17.82 10.20
C PRO A 153 -3.04 18.03 11.39
N TYR A 154 -3.02 19.24 11.94
CA TYR A 154 -4.01 19.66 12.92
C TYR A 154 -5.38 19.77 12.25
N ASN A 155 -6.35 18.99 12.72
CA ASN A 155 -7.73 19.03 12.25
C ASN A 155 -8.61 19.72 13.29
N ALA A 156 -9.01 20.97 13.02
CA ALA A 156 -9.80 21.78 13.95
C ALA A 156 -11.20 21.18 14.25
N ASP A 157 -11.73 20.34 13.36
CA ASP A 157 -13.04 19.70 13.49
C ASP A 157 -12.98 18.37 14.26
N ALA A 158 -11.78 17.89 14.61
CA ALA A 158 -11.60 16.65 15.36
C ALA A 158 -11.92 16.85 16.84
N GLN A 159 -12.68 15.92 17.43
CA GLN A 159 -12.85 15.89 18.88
C GLN A 159 -11.58 15.44 19.59
N ILE A 160 -10.86 14.47 19.00
CA ILE A 160 -9.58 13.99 19.48
C ILE A 160 -8.56 14.17 18.34
N HIS A 161 -7.63 15.08 18.52
CA HIS A 161 -6.53 15.30 17.57
C HIS A 161 -5.59 14.10 17.59
N ALA A 162 -5.36 13.50 16.42
CA ALA A 162 -4.48 12.36 16.28
C ALA A 162 -3.02 12.75 16.49
N THR A 163 -2.27 11.87 17.14
CA THR A 163 -0.81 11.86 17.11
C THR A 163 -0.30 10.52 16.59
N ARG A 164 0.96 10.47 16.21
CA ARG A 164 1.61 9.25 15.75
C ARG A 164 1.60 8.18 16.82
N GLU A 165 1.93 8.58 18.04
CA GLU A 165 1.97 7.74 19.23
C GLU A 165 0.60 7.09 19.48
N MET A 166 -0.49 7.84 19.34
CA MET A 166 -1.85 7.31 19.53
C MET A 166 -2.18 6.20 18.53
N TYR A 167 -1.77 6.34 17.26
CA TYR A 167 -1.95 5.28 16.26
C TYR A 167 -1.10 4.04 16.59
N VAL A 168 0.16 4.23 16.96
CA VAL A 168 1.05 3.14 17.38
C VAL A 168 0.50 2.42 18.61
N GLU A 169 0.10 3.16 19.65
CA GLU A 169 -0.50 2.61 20.86
C GLU A 169 -1.79 1.85 20.56
N LYS A 170 -2.64 2.36 19.67
CA LYS A 170 -3.85 1.66 19.23
C LYS A 170 -3.54 0.28 18.65
N ILE A 171 -2.48 0.17 17.84
CA ILE A 171 -2.07 -1.09 17.24
C ILE A 171 -1.48 -2.03 18.30
N ILE A 172 -0.54 -1.55 19.11
CA ILE A 172 0.13 -2.33 20.15
C ILE A 172 -0.89 -2.88 21.17
N ASN A 173 -1.80 -2.01 21.66
CA ASN A 173 -2.81 -2.38 22.64
C ASN A 173 -3.91 -3.31 22.07
N SER A 174 -3.93 -3.54 20.77
CA SER A 174 -4.84 -4.49 20.12
C SER A 174 -4.20 -5.85 19.85
N GLN A 175 -2.96 -6.06 20.31
CA GLN A 175 -2.30 -7.36 20.19
C GLN A 175 -3.01 -8.40 21.06
N LEU A 176 -3.21 -9.58 20.51
CA LEU A 176 -3.79 -10.73 21.19
C LEU A 176 -2.75 -11.45 22.06
N ASP A 177 -3.23 -12.27 23.02
CA ASP A 177 -2.36 -13.02 23.93
C ASP A 177 -1.39 -13.98 23.21
N ASP A 178 -1.74 -14.43 22.00
CA ASP A 178 -0.89 -15.27 21.15
C ASP A 178 0.16 -14.48 20.35
N GLY A 179 0.19 -13.15 20.50
CA GLY A 179 1.10 -12.24 19.80
C GLY A 179 0.60 -11.80 18.43
N GLY A 180 -0.56 -12.25 17.95
CA GLY A 180 -1.18 -11.85 16.70
C GLY A 180 -2.07 -10.62 16.84
N TRP A 181 -2.67 -10.21 15.73
CA TRP A 181 -3.73 -9.20 15.66
C TRP A 181 -4.90 -9.73 14.84
N SER A 182 -6.11 -9.31 15.19
CA SER A 182 -7.31 -9.54 14.38
C SER A 182 -8.02 -8.23 14.09
N LEU A 183 -8.76 -8.21 12.97
CA LEU A 183 -9.62 -7.09 12.58
C LEU A 183 -10.97 -7.18 13.26
#